data_fcfdfca45b7305a4cc44aa1195afdf89
#
_entry.id   fcfdfca45b7305a4cc44aa1195afdf89
#
_cell.length_a   1.000
_cell.length_b   1.000
_cell.length_c   1.000
_cell.angle_alpha   90.00
_cell.angle_beta   90.00
_cell.angle_gamma   90.00
#
_symmetry.space_group_name_H-M   'P 1'
#
loop_
_entity.id
_entity.type
_entity.pdbx_description
1 polymer ?
#
loop_
_entity_poly.entity_id
_entity_poly.type
_entity_poly.pdbx_seq_one_letter_code
_entity_poly.pdbx_strand_id
1 'polypeptide(L)'
;MKSSKAQIQAKYHKMPVIRFEDQRLTSFSGLLIFQLLFKHINLKERLKKCFNHLKISPIFGRHMVVLLLIVHLIIGFRRLREVDYYRDDPLVLRLLGLRKLPDVSTISRSLSQMESEGVENVRKLSRSLVIEGLIRERFPRLTFDFDGSVQSTKGHAQGTAVGFNKVKKGARSYYPLFCTVAQTGQFFDVYHRPGNVHDSNGADQFMIQCFEEVKKQLKGTIFESRIDSAFFNETTLTNYDRNNVKFTASVPFARFPQLKDMIENRKRWRTIDREWSYFETSWKPKSWNTTYRFIFTRRKNKKQFKGPLQLHLFEPRDFNFDYKVIVTNKTASAKSVVVFHNGRGSQEAIFGDAKNDAALNVIPTRRLAGNQIFTLCAMMAHNLSREIQMLSDSPSLRTQPKRPAAWTFRTLDTLRHRIIQRAGRLTRPQGELTLTMSANHAVRQDLLKFLDTIQKAA
;
A
#
# COMPACT_ATOMS: atom_id res chain seq x y z
N MET A 1 15.27 -48.85 -15.05
CA MET A 1 16.58 -48.82 -15.73
C MET A 1 17.42 -47.67 -15.16
N LYS A 2 18.60 -47.99 -14.58
CA LYS A 2 19.58 -46.96 -14.19
C LYS A 2 20.30 -46.50 -15.45
N SER A 3 20.10 -45.25 -15.88
CA SER A 3 20.84 -44.68 -17.01
C SER A 3 22.32 -44.49 -16.62
N SER A 4 23.25 -44.81 -17.53
CA SER A 4 24.68 -44.63 -17.28
C SER A 4 25.04 -43.15 -17.12
N LYS A 5 26.11 -42.86 -16.37
CA LYS A 5 26.61 -41.49 -16.13
C LYS A 5 26.88 -40.73 -17.45
N ALA A 6 27.37 -41.42 -18.47
CA ALA A 6 27.59 -40.87 -19.81
C ALA A 6 26.29 -40.52 -20.54
N GLN A 7 25.23 -41.31 -20.40
CA GLN A 7 23.91 -41.00 -20.98
C GLN A 7 23.24 -39.82 -20.30
N ILE A 8 23.47 -39.65 -18.98
CA ILE A 8 22.97 -38.48 -18.24
C ILE A 8 23.71 -37.20 -18.70
N GLN A 9 25.05 -37.26 -18.84
CA GLN A 9 25.86 -36.16 -19.34
C GLN A 9 25.50 -35.77 -20.78
N ALA A 10 25.34 -36.73 -21.68
CA ALA A 10 24.94 -36.47 -23.07
C ALA A 10 23.57 -35.80 -23.19
N LYS A 11 22.60 -36.17 -22.33
CA LYS A 11 21.29 -35.51 -22.25
C LYS A 11 21.39 -34.10 -21.68
N TYR A 12 22.25 -33.88 -20.70
CA TYR A 12 22.39 -32.59 -20.01
C TYR A 12 23.00 -31.51 -20.91
N HIS A 13 23.92 -31.87 -21.78
CA HIS A 13 24.62 -30.90 -22.65
C HIS A 13 23.99 -30.70 -24.03
N LYS A 14 22.96 -31.47 -24.39
CA LYS A 14 22.29 -31.29 -25.68
C LYS A 14 21.22 -30.19 -25.56
N MET A 15 21.41 -29.11 -26.30
CA MET A 15 20.40 -28.05 -26.40
C MET A 15 19.09 -28.61 -26.99
N PRO A 16 17.93 -28.32 -26.37
CA PRO A 16 16.64 -28.72 -26.92
C PRO A 16 16.29 -27.89 -28.15
N VAL A 17 15.49 -28.45 -29.06
CA VAL A 17 14.86 -27.71 -30.14
C VAL A 17 13.79 -26.81 -29.54
N ILE A 18 13.85 -25.49 -29.83
CA ILE A 18 12.88 -24.50 -29.34
C ILE A 18 11.77 -24.37 -30.38
N ARG A 19 10.51 -24.46 -29.92
CA ARG A 19 9.31 -24.27 -30.73
C ARG A 19 8.33 -23.35 -30.05
N PHE A 20 7.68 -22.44 -30.77
CA PHE A 20 6.71 -21.44 -30.27
C PHE A 20 5.32 -21.72 -30.86
N GLU A 21 4.84 -22.93 -30.74
CA GLU A 21 3.64 -23.42 -31.44
C GLU A 21 2.41 -23.62 -30.52
N ASP A 22 2.60 -23.79 -29.21
CA ASP A 22 1.52 -24.16 -28.30
C ASP A 22 0.86 -22.95 -27.62
N GLN A 23 -0.22 -22.47 -28.20
CA GLN A 23 -1.03 -21.36 -27.68
C GLN A 23 -1.87 -21.75 -26.44
N ARG A 24 -1.80 -22.99 -25.95
CA ARG A 24 -2.52 -23.44 -24.74
C ARG A 24 -1.66 -23.33 -23.48
N LEU A 25 -0.41 -22.96 -23.62
CA LEU A 25 0.50 -22.74 -22.49
C LEU A 25 0.23 -21.39 -21.84
N THR A 26 0.19 -21.38 -20.51
CA THR A 26 0.15 -20.17 -19.69
C THR A 26 1.33 -20.15 -18.73
N SER A 27 1.88 -18.96 -18.50
CA SER A 27 2.91 -18.71 -17.49
C SER A 27 2.33 -18.32 -16.13
N PHE A 28 1.00 -18.18 -16.01
CA PHE A 28 0.33 -17.55 -14.87
C PHE A 28 -0.80 -18.40 -14.30
N SER A 29 -0.58 -19.71 -14.16
CA SER A 29 -1.63 -20.66 -13.70
C SER A 29 -2.29 -20.25 -12.39
N GLY A 30 -1.57 -19.60 -11.48
CA GLY A 30 -2.13 -19.13 -10.22
C GLY A 30 -3.08 -17.95 -10.31
N LEU A 31 -3.27 -17.34 -11.49
CA LEU A 31 -4.31 -16.33 -11.72
C LEU A 31 -5.73 -16.85 -11.48
N LEU A 32 -5.93 -18.19 -11.41
CA LEU A 32 -7.21 -18.77 -11.02
C LEU A 32 -7.68 -18.27 -9.65
N ILE A 33 -6.77 -18.01 -8.71
CA ILE A 33 -7.10 -17.46 -7.39
C ILE A 33 -7.74 -16.08 -7.55
N PHE A 34 -7.15 -15.23 -8.38
CA PHE A 34 -7.70 -13.90 -8.66
C PHE A 34 -8.97 -13.97 -9.49
N GLN A 35 -9.14 -14.95 -10.37
CA GLN A 35 -10.39 -15.17 -11.10
C GLN A 35 -11.55 -15.43 -10.13
N LEU A 36 -11.35 -16.27 -9.12
CA LEU A 36 -12.35 -16.53 -8.09
C LEU A 36 -12.60 -15.29 -7.23
N LEU A 37 -11.54 -14.59 -6.77
CA LEU A 37 -11.69 -13.36 -6.01
C LEU A 37 -12.46 -12.30 -6.81
N PHE A 38 -12.11 -12.06 -8.07
CA PHE A 38 -12.80 -11.06 -8.92
C PHE A 38 -14.28 -11.40 -9.11
N LYS A 39 -14.61 -12.71 -9.23
CA LYS A 39 -15.99 -13.17 -9.28
C LYS A 39 -16.70 -12.92 -7.95
N HIS A 40 -16.09 -13.31 -6.82
CA HIS A 40 -16.62 -13.14 -5.48
C HIS A 40 -16.97 -11.68 -5.17
N ILE A 41 -16.05 -10.74 -5.41
CA ILE A 41 -16.24 -9.30 -5.19
C ILE A 41 -16.95 -8.59 -6.36
N ASN A 42 -17.34 -9.32 -7.40
CA ASN A 42 -17.98 -8.79 -8.61
C ASN A 42 -17.20 -7.62 -9.27
N LEU A 43 -15.86 -7.72 -9.29
CA LEU A 43 -14.97 -6.60 -9.65
C LEU A 43 -15.24 -6.06 -11.05
N LYS A 44 -15.45 -6.93 -12.06
CA LYS A 44 -15.65 -6.53 -13.46
C LYS A 44 -16.88 -5.65 -13.64
N GLU A 45 -18.01 -6.06 -13.06
CA GLU A 45 -19.26 -5.30 -13.16
C GLU A 45 -19.20 -4.00 -12.36
N ARG A 46 -18.54 -4.02 -11.19
CA ARG A 46 -18.32 -2.79 -10.40
C ARG A 46 -17.43 -1.80 -11.13
N LEU A 47 -16.36 -2.24 -11.80
CA LEU A 47 -15.53 -1.38 -12.65
C LEU A 47 -16.32 -0.86 -13.85
N LYS A 48 -17.20 -1.68 -14.46
CA LYS A 48 -18.06 -1.23 -15.56
C LYS A 48 -18.97 -0.10 -15.11
N LYS A 49 -19.57 -0.19 -13.92
CA LYS A 49 -20.41 0.87 -13.35
C LYS A 49 -19.65 2.18 -13.14
N CYS A 50 -18.34 2.15 -12.85
CA CYS A 50 -17.53 3.36 -12.70
C CYS A 50 -17.48 4.22 -13.98
N PHE A 51 -17.77 3.65 -15.13
CA PHE A 51 -17.69 4.32 -16.44
C PHE A 51 -19.01 4.35 -17.21
N ASN A 52 -20.16 4.12 -16.56
CA ASN A 52 -21.47 4.10 -17.21
C ASN A 52 -21.87 5.45 -17.83
N HIS A 53 -21.30 6.56 -17.36
CA HIS A 53 -21.51 7.90 -17.91
C HIS A 53 -20.85 8.12 -19.26
N LEU A 54 -20.02 7.17 -19.74
CA LEU A 54 -19.25 7.30 -20.98
C LEU A 54 -19.80 6.39 -22.08
N LYS A 55 -19.68 6.84 -23.33
CA LYS A 55 -19.90 5.97 -24.48
C LYS A 55 -18.83 4.87 -24.47
N ILE A 56 -19.26 3.62 -24.41
CA ILE A 56 -18.37 2.46 -24.35
C ILE A 56 -17.83 2.18 -25.76
N SER A 57 -16.52 1.98 -25.88
CA SER A 57 -15.92 1.48 -27.12
C SER A 57 -16.46 0.07 -27.44
N PRO A 58 -16.86 -0.22 -28.67
CA PRO A 58 -17.35 -1.56 -29.06
C PRO A 58 -16.36 -2.69 -28.79
N ILE A 59 -15.05 -2.40 -28.79
CA ILE A 59 -13.99 -3.40 -28.62
C ILE A 59 -13.43 -3.41 -27.19
N PHE A 60 -13.01 -2.26 -26.66
CA PHE A 60 -12.39 -2.13 -25.35
C PHE A 60 -12.97 -0.96 -24.58
N GLY A 61 -13.81 -1.24 -23.57
CA GLY A 61 -14.29 -0.24 -22.62
C GLY A 61 -13.19 0.20 -21.64
N ARG A 62 -13.28 1.42 -21.10
CA ARG A 62 -12.30 1.94 -20.12
C ARG A 62 -12.17 1.05 -18.90
N HIS A 63 -13.26 0.45 -18.42
CA HIS A 63 -13.26 -0.53 -17.32
C HIS A 63 -12.37 -1.76 -17.61
N MET A 64 -12.33 -2.20 -18.90
CA MET A 64 -11.47 -3.33 -19.29
C MET A 64 -9.99 -2.94 -19.26
N VAL A 65 -9.64 -1.71 -19.63
CA VAL A 65 -8.27 -1.21 -19.53
C VAL A 65 -7.86 -1.12 -18.05
N VAL A 66 -8.74 -0.65 -17.17
CA VAL A 66 -8.47 -0.62 -15.72
C VAL A 66 -8.28 -2.04 -15.16
N LEU A 67 -9.15 -2.99 -15.52
CA LEU A 67 -9.01 -4.39 -15.09
C LEU A 67 -7.72 -5.01 -15.64
N LEU A 68 -7.38 -4.77 -16.91
CA LEU A 68 -6.11 -5.21 -17.50
C LEU A 68 -4.91 -4.65 -16.72
N LEU A 69 -4.93 -3.37 -16.37
CA LEU A 69 -3.84 -2.76 -15.60
C LEU A 69 -3.70 -3.37 -14.20
N ILE A 70 -4.80 -3.66 -13.53
CA ILE A 70 -4.76 -4.37 -12.23
C ILE A 70 -4.11 -5.74 -12.40
N VAL A 71 -4.51 -6.52 -13.42
CA VAL A 71 -3.92 -7.85 -13.71
C VAL A 71 -2.45 -7.70 -14.10
N HIS A 72 -2.10 -6.74 -14.98
CA HIS A 72 -0.74 -6.42 -15.39
C HIS A 72 0.19 -6.20 -14.18
N LEU A 73 -0.28 -5.44 -13.20
CA LEU A 73 0.47 -5.17 -11.97
C LEU A 73 0.52 -6.40 -11.04
N ILE A 74 -0.54 -7.18 -10.96
CA ILE A 74 -0.57 -8.43 -10.18
C ILE A 74 0.47 -9.43 -10.72
N ILE A 75 0.56 -9.60 -12.04
CA ILE A 75 1.52 -10.54 -12.65
C ILE A 75 2.96 -10.02 -12.71
N GLY A 76 3.21 -8.76 -12.31
CA GLY A 76 4.55 -8.24 -12.05
C GLY A 76 5.11 -7.28 -13.08
N PHE A 77 4.35 -6.92 -14.08
CA PHE A 77 4.79 -5.95 -15.09
C PHE A 77 4.54 -4.52 -14.63
N ARG A 78 5.42 -3.60 -15.00
CA ARG A 78 5.41 -2.20 -14.52
C ARG A 78 5.16 -1.17 -15.62
N ARG A 79 5.57 -1.49 -16.85
CA ARG A 79 5.51 -0.57 -18.01
C ARG A 79 4.46 -1.04 -18.98
N LEU A 80 3.66 -0.15 -19.53
CA LEU A 80 2.58 -0.49 -20.46
C LEU A 80 3.02 -1.36 -21.63
N ARG A 81 4.24 -1.12 -22.17
CA ARG A 81 4.79 -1.90 -23.27
C ARG A 81 5.02 -3.39 -22.93
N GLU A 82 5.09 -3.73 -21.66
CA GLU A 82 5.32 -5.10 -21.20
C GLU A 82 4.08 -5.99 -21.37
N VAL A 83 2.92 -5.43 -21.77
CA VAL A 83 1.74 -6.19 -22.21
C VAL A 83 2.07 -7.14 -23.35
N ASP A 84 3.03 -6.80 -24.21
CA ASP A 84 3.46 -7.64 -25.32
C ASP A 84 4.04 -8.99 -24.89
N TYR A 85 4.59 -9.11 -23.67
CA TYR A 85 5.16 -10.36 -23.15
C TYR A 85 4.13 -11.44 -22.75
N TYR A 86 2.86 -11.05 -22.59
CA TYR A 86 1.79 -11.96 -22.22
C TYR A 86 0.52 -11.78 -23.04
N ARG A 87 0.65 -11.10 -24.19
CA ARG A 87 -0.47 -10.75 -25.09
C ARG A 87 -1.36 -11.92 -25.45
N ASP A 88 -0.75 -13.08 -25.66
CA ASP A 88 -1.40 -14.29 -26.15
C ASP A 88 -1.59 -15.35 -25.03
N ASP A 89 -1.32 -15.00 -23.77
CA ASP A 89 -1.50 -15.94 -22.66
C ASP A 89 -2.99 -16.29 -22.47
N PRO A 90 -3.37 -17.56 -22.64
CA PRO A 90 -4.78 -17.97 -22.69
C PRO A 90 -5.49 -17.79 -21.34
N LEU A 91 -4.77 -17.84 -20.21
CA LEU A 91 -5.39 -17.65 -18.89
C LEU A 91 -5.63 -16.19 -18.59
N VAL A 92 -4.71 -15.31 -18.99
CA VAL A 92 -4.90 -13.84 -18.89
C VAL A 92 -6.08 -13.40 -19.75
N LEU A 93 -6.14 -13.86 -21.00
CA LEU A 93 -7.26 -13.58 -21.90
C LEU A 93 -8.60 -14.04 -21.31
N ARG A 94 -8.61 -15.24 -20.72
CA ARG A 94 -9.80 -15.81 -20.07
C ARG A 94 -10.22 -15.02 -18.84
N LEU A 95 -9.28 -14.65 -17.97
CA LEU A 95 -9.56 -13.85 -16.76
C LEU A 95 -10.23 -12.52 -17.12
N LEU A 96 -9.74 -11.88 -18.17
CA LEU A 96 -10.29 -10.63 -18.67
C LEU A 96 -11.59 -10.83 -19.48
N GLY A 97 -11.87 -12.03 -19.96
CA GLY A 97 -12.97 -12.32 -20.87
C GLY A 97 -12.78 -11.72 -22.26
N LEU A 98 -11.55 -11.68 -22.75
CA LEU A 98 -11.16 -11.12 -24.04
C LEU A 98 -10.64 -12.21 -24.97
N ARG A 99 -10.84 -12.01 -26.29
CA ARG A 99 -10.23 -12.86 -27.33
C ARG A 99 -8.82 -12.38 -27.70
N LYS A 100 -8.57 -11.09 -27.54
CA LYS A 100 -7.29 -10.43 -27.82
C LYS A 100 -7.11 -9.25 -26.85
N LEU A 101 -5.88 -9.01 -26.37
CA LEU A 101 -5.57 -7.82 -25.58
C LEU A 101 -5.49 -6.57 -26.46
N PRO A 102 -5.81 -5.38 -25.91
CA PRO A 102 -5.56 -4.11 -26.59
C PRO A 102 -4.07 -3.90 -26.80
N ASP A 103 -3.72 -3.26 -27.90
CA ASP A 103 -2.34 -2.85 -28.17
C ASP A 103 -1.90 -1.75 -27.18
N VAL A 104 -0.59 -1.65 -26.93
CA VAL A 104 0.00 -0.65 -26.04
C VAL A 104 -0.46 0.77 -26.37
N SER A 105 -0.56 1.11 -27.66
CA SER A 105 -1.07 2.41 -28.12
C SER A 105 -2.54 2.65 -27.70
N THR A 106 -3.37 1.62 -27.75
CA THR A 106 -4.78 1.67 -27.32
C THR A 106 -4.87 1.88 -25.80
N ILE A 107 -4.06 1.15 -25.02
CA ILE A 107 -4.00 1.32 -23.56
C ILE A 107 -3.55 2.75 -23.20
N SER A 108 -2.47 3.23 -23.83
CA SER A 108 -1.93 4.58 -23.61
C SER A 108 -2.94 5.67 -23.96
N ARG A 109 -3.64 5.51 -25.10
CA ARG A 109 -4.70 6.44 -25.52
C ARG A 109 -5.86 6.43 -24.55
N SER A 110 -6.32 5.26 -24.12
CA SER A 110 -7.38 5.11 -23.13
C SER A 110 -7.03 5.81 -21.82
N LEU A 111 -5.81 5.61 -21.30
CA LEU A 111 -5.33 6.33 -20.11
C LEU A 111 -5.29 7.84 -20.30
N SER A 112 -4.86 8.31 -21.48
CA SER A 112 -4.78 9.75 -21.78
C SER A 112 -6.15 10.41 -21.89
N GLN A 113 -7.19 9.62 -22.13
CA GLN A 113 -8.59 10.07 -22.26
C GLN A 113 -9.42 9.82 -21.00
N MET A 114 -8.81 9.42 -19.89
CA MET A 114 -9.51 9.28 -18.61
C MET A 114 -9.99 10.65 -18.12
N GLU A 115 -11.15 10.65 -17.47
CA GLU A 115 -11.82 11.84 -16.96
C GLU A 115 -11.88 11.81 -15.43
N SER A 116 -12.01 12.98 -14.80
CA SER A 116 -12.05 13.13 -13.35
C SER A 116 -13.18 12.32 -12.69
N GLU A 117 -14.34 12.22 -13.33
CA GLU A 117 -15.47 11.45 -12.84
C GLU A 117 -15.14 9.95 -12.79
N GLY A 118 -14.54 9.39 -13.84
CA GLY A 118 -14.07 8.01 -13.84
C GLY A 118 -13.02 7.73 -12.77
N VAL A 119 -12.10 8.67 -12.55
CA VAL A 119 -11.11 8.59 -11.48
C VAL A 119 -11.79 8.51 -10.11
N GLU A 120 -12.74 9.42 -9.82
CA GLU A 120 -13.41 9.44 -8.52
C GLU A 120 -14.28 8.20 -8.32
N ASN A 121 -14.94 7.69 -9.35
CA ASN A 121 -15.73 6.46 -9.28
C ASN A 121 -14.85 5.23 -8.99
N VAL A 122 -13.68 5.10 -9.62
CA VAL A 122 -12.71 4.02 -9.34
C VAL A 122 -12.13 4.18 -7.92
N ARG A 123 -11.86 5.41 -7.47
CA ARG A 123 -11.40 5.71 -6.11
C ARG A 123 -12.44 5.28 -5.06
N LYS A 124 -13.73 5.60 -5.29
CA LYS A 124 -14.85 5.16 -4.44
C LYS A 124 -14.96 3.63 -4.41
N LEU A 125 -14.80 2.97 -5.55
CA LEU A 125 -14.78 1.51 -5.63
C LEU A 125 -13.62 0.92 -4.82
N SER A 126 -12.41 1.47 -4.95
CA SER A 126 -11.24 1.02 -4.18
C SER A 126 -11.49 1.11 -2.67
N ARG A 127 -12.05 2.23 -2.19
CA ARG A 127 -12.42 2.40 -0.78
C ARG A 127 -13.48 1.39 -0.33
N SER A 128 -14.53 1.20 -1.13
CA SER A 128 -15.63 0.27 -0.77
C SER A 128 -15.14 -1.17 -0.60
N LEU A 129 -14.21 -1.63 -1.45
CA LEU A 129 -13.61 -2.96 -1.32
C LEU A 129 -12.85 -3.12 0.02
N VAL A 130 -12.11 -2.10 0.44
CA VAL A 130 -11.43 -2.12 1.75
C VAL A 130 -12.44 -2.10 2.89
N ILE A 131 -13.47 -1.26 2.82
CA ILE A 131 -14.52 -1.17 3.85
C ILE A 131 -15.24 -2.52 4.00
N GLU A 132 -15.59 -3.21 2.92
CA GLU A 132 -16.22 -4.53 2.95
C GLU A 132 -15.36 -5.54 3.72
N GLY A 133 -14.04 -5.56 3.48
CA GLY A 133 -13.09 -6.36 4.24
C GLY A 133 -13.07 -5.97 5.73
N LEU A 134 -13.04 -4.68 6.05
CA LEU A 134 -13.04 -4.20 7.44
C LEU A 134 -14.34 -4.55 8.19
N ILE A 135 -15.50 -4.52 7.52
CA ILE A 135 -16.80 -4.94 8.07
C ILE A 135 -16.75 -6.43 8.40
N ARG A 136 -16.22 -7.27 7.50
CA ARG A 136 -16.08 -8.71 7.71
C ARG A 136 -15.22 -9.02 8.94
N GLU A 137 -14.09 -8.33 9.07
CA GLU A 137 -13.12 -8.60 10.14
C GLU A 137 -13.51 -8.03 11.52
N ARG A 138 -14.41 -7.07 11.59
CA ARG A 138 -14.99 -6.48 12.83
C ARG A 138 -13.94 -6.05 13.85
N PHE A 139 -12.98 -5.23 13.42
CA PHE A 139 -11.95 -4.72 14.32
C PHE A 139 -12.53 -3.82 15.42
N PRO A 140 -12.19 -4.04 16.72
CA PRO A 140 -12.62 -3.15 17.80
C PRO A 140 -11.91 -1.79 17.74
N ARG A 141 -10.75 -1.74 17.10
CA ARG A 141 -9.94 -0.54 16.88
C ARG A 141 -9.41 -0.53 15.46
N LEU A 142 -9.46 0.62 14.81
CA LEU A 142 -8.95 0.82 13.45
C LEU A 142 -7.98 1.99 13.43
N THR A 143 -6.77 1.74 12.97
CA THR A 143 -5.70 2.74 12.91
C THR A 143 -5.43 3.13 11.47
N PHE A 144 -5.55 4.41 11.17
CA PHE A 144 -5.12 5.01 9.90
C PHE A 144 -3.77 5.70 10.06
N ASP A 145 -2.86 5.36 9.15
CA ASP A 145 -1.58 6.03 9.00
C ASP A 145 -1.58 6.87 7.73
N PHE A 146 -1.11 8.11 7.84
CA PHE A 146 -1.03 9.03 6.72
C PHE A 146 0.44 9.37 6.44
N ASP A 147 0.81 9.28 5.15
CA ASP A 147 2.16 9.68 4.71
C ASP A 147 2.15 10.06 3.23
N GLY A 148 3.07 10.97 2.87
CA GLY A 148 3.32 11.37 1.50
C GLY A 148 4.30 10.43 0.80
N SER A 149 4.15 10.25 -0.51
CA SER A 149 5.10 9.46 -1.28
C SER A 149 5.41 10.09 -2.62
N VAL A 150 6.70 10.36 -2.88
CA VAL A 150 7.14 10.97 -4.14
C VAL A 150 6.99 9.99 -5.30
N GLN A 151 6.34 10.45 -6.38
CA GLN A 151 6.29 9.78 -7.68
C GLN A 151 7.00 10.66 -8.71
N SER A 152 8.25 10.29 -9.05
CA SER A 152 9.11 11.08 -9.94
C SER A 152 8.85 10.75 -11.41
N THR A 153 8.91 11.76 -12.28
CA THR A 153 8.90 11.58 -13.73
C THR A 153 10.17 12.12 -14.38
N LYS A 154 10.57 11.53 -15.49
CA LYS A 154 11.68 12.04 -16.31
C LYS A 154 11.24 13.17 -17.24
N GLY A 155 9.96 13.35 -17.48
CA GLY A 155 9.40 14.31 -18.42
C GLY A 155 8.31 15.18 -17.79
N HIS A 156 7.67 16.00 -18.61
CA HIS A 156 6.52 16.79 -18.19
C HIS A 156 5.25 15.92 -18.17
N ALA A 157 4.65 15.79 -16.99
CA ALA A 157 3.30 15.26 -16.84
C ALA A 157 2.41 16.35 -16.22
N GLN A 158 1.16 16.41 -16.62
CA GLN A 158 0.16 17.37 -16.12
C GLN A 158 0.05 17.27 -14.60
N GLY A 159 0.10 18.40 -13.89
CA GLY A 159 -0.01 18.46 -12.42
C GLY A 159 1.27 18.06 -11.67
N THR A 160 2.40 17.78 -12.36
CA THR A 160 3.70 17.60 -11.70
C THR A 160 4.40 18.94 -11.49
N ALA A 161 5.18 19.03 -10.41
CA ALA A 161 6.03 20.19 -10.12
C ALA A 161 7.41 19.77 -9.59
N VAL A 162 8.39 20.65 -9.73
CA VAL A 162 9.67 20.53 -9.02
C VAL A 162 9.48 20.97 -7.58
N GLY A 163 9.91 20.17 -6.60
CA GLY A 163 9.72 20.50 -5.20
C GLY A 163 10.46 19.53 -4.26
N PHE A 164 9.75 18.93 -3.31
CA PHE A 164 10.30 18.16 -2.19
C PHE A 164 10.85 16.76 -2.53
N ASN A 165 11.40 16.58 -3.73
CA ASN A 165 12.00 15.30 -4.12
C ASN A 165 13.44 15.18 -3.61
N LYS A 166 13.61 14.57 -2.44
CA LYS A 166 14.93 14.37 -1.81
C LYS A 166 15.83 13.40 -2.58
N VAL A 167 15.25 12.44 -3.31
CA VAL A 167 16.00 11.38 -4.02
C VAL A 167 16.51 11.88 -5.37
N LYS A 168 15.69 12.66 -6.09
CA LYS A 168 16.01 13.21 -7.41
C LYS A 168 15.79 14.71 -7.39
N LYS A 169 16.75 15.45 -6.84
CA LYS A 169 16.71 16.91 -6.78
C LYS A 169 16.48 17.50 -8.16
N GLY A 170 15.60 18.48 -8.28
CA GLY A 170 15.25 19.13 -9.55
C GLY A 170 14.30 18.34 -10.47
N ALA A 171 13.98 17.08 -10.17
CA ALA A 171 13.03 16.32 -10.97
C ALA A 171 11.59 16.71 -10.66
N ARG A 172 10.77 16.80 -11.71
CA ARG A 172 9.31 16.97 -11.55
C ARG A 172 8.71 15.71 -10.96
N SER A 173 7.73 15.90 -10.06
CA SER A 173 7.07 14.80 -9.37
C SER A 173 5.64 15.14 -8.98
N TYR A 174 4.83 14.12 -8.68
CA TYR A 174 3.70 14.23 -7.76
C TYR A 174 4.17 13.94 -6.34
N TYR A 175 3.43 14.44 -5.37
CA TYR A 175 3.58 14.11 -3.96
C TYR A 175 2.22 13.76 -3.35
N PRO A 176 1.62 12.63 -3.79
CA PRO A 176 0.34 12.20 -3.24
C PRO A 176 0.45 11.85 -1.76
N LEU A 177 -0.61 12.19 -1.02
CA LEU A 177 -0.83 11.77 0.36
C LEU A 177 -1.68 10.50 0.36
N PHE A 178 -1.22 9.46 1.03
CA PHE A 178 -1.92 8.19 1.15
C PHE A 178 -2.43 7.96 2.56
N CYS A 179 -3.59 7.33 2.64
CA CYS A 179 -4.13 6.73 3.85
C CYS A 179 -3.96 5.21 3.79
N THR A 180 -3.36 4.61 4.82
CA THR A 180 -3.22 3.15 4.94
C THR A 180 -3.88 2.63 6.21
N VAL A 181 -4.43 1.42 6.15
CA VAL A 181 -5.01 0.71 7.28
C VAL A 181 -3.92 -0.12 7.94
N ALA A 182 -3.57 0.20 9.18
CA ALA A 182 -2.47 -0.47 9.87
C ALA A 182 -2.75 -1.96 10.17
N GLN A 183 -4.02 -2.35 10.36
CA GLN A 183 -4.43 -3.72 10.67
C GLN A 183 -4.31 -4.66 9.47
N THR A 184 -4.68 -4.18 8.27
CA THR A 184 -4.75 -4.99 7.05
C THR A 184 -3.60 -4.72 6.09
N GLY A 185 -2.79 -3.65 6.33
CA GLY A 185 -1.72 -3.24 5.44
C GLY A 185 -2.22 -2.83 4.05
N GLN A 186 -3.48 -2.43 3.92
CA GLN A 186 -4.09 -1.98 2.67
C GLN A 186 -4.06 -0.46 2.54
N PHE A 187 -3.99 0.04 1.32
CA PHE A 187 -4.24 1.44 1.00
C PHE A 187 -5.75 1.70 1.04
N PHE A 188 -6.17 2.63 1.89
CA PHE A 188 -7.57 3.03 1.96
C PHE A 188 -7.92 4.07 0.90
N ASP A 189 -7.10 5.13 0.80
CA ASP A 189 -7.36 6.24 -0.10
C ASP A 189 -6.07 6.97 -0.49
N VAL A 190 -6.17 7.86 -1.50
CA VAL A 190 -5.07 8.71 -1.98
C VAL A 190 -5.55 10.10 -2.38
N TYR A 191 -4.82 11.12 -1.96
CA TYR A 191 -4.99 12.49 -2.39
C TYR A 191 -3.80 12.93 -3.26
N HIS A 192 -4.03 13.05 -4.58
CA HIS A 192 -3.00 13.45 -5.52
C HIS A 192 -2.67 14.93 -5.39
N ARG A 193 -1.37 15.25 -5.27
CA ARG A 193 -0.84 16.61 -5.13
C ARG A 193 0.40 16.81 -5.99
N PRO A 194 0.68 18.04 -6.47
CA PRO A 194 1.96 18.38 -7.12
C PRO A 194 3.15 18.16 -6.18
N GLY A 195 4.34 17.98 -6.74
CA GLY A 195 5.57 17.72 -5.99
C GLY A 195 6.10 18.87 -5.13
N ASN A 196 5.56 20.10 -5.30
CA ASN A 196 5.93 21.29 -4.55
C ASN A 196 4.94 21.63 -3.41
N VAL A 197 3.97 20.78 -3.15
CA VAL A 197 2.99 21.01 -2.08
C VAL A 197 3.55 20.50 -0.76
N HIS A 198 3.45 21.34 0.29
CA HIS A 198 3.83 20.93 1.65
C HIS A 198 2.85 19.88 2.19
N ASP A 199 3.36 18.97 3.06
CA ASP A 199 2.58 17.86 3.59
C ASP A 199 1.25 18.24 4.22
N SER A 200 1.21 19.33 4.97
CA SER A 200 0.00 19.81 5.67
C SER A 200 -1.08 20.41 4.76
N ASN A 201 -0.75 20.76 3.50
CA ASN A 201 -1.69 21.45 2.64
C ASN A 201 -2.81 20.51 2.14
N GLY A 202 -4.05 20.79 2.54
CA GLY A 202 -5.23 19.95 2.25
C GLY A 202 -5.25 18.60 2.95
N ALA A 203 -4.28 18.32 3.84
CA ALA A 203 -4.14 17.04 4.50
C ALA A 203 -5.23 16.81 5.55
N ASP A 204 -5.55 17.82 6.35
CA ASP A 204 -6.55 17.78 7.41
C ASP A 204 -7.94 17.39 6.88
N GLN A 205 -8.38 18.02 5.80
CA GLN A 205 -9.65 17.71 5.16
C GLN A 205 -9.65 16.26 4.61
N PHE A 206 -8.59 15.86 3.92
CA PHE A 206 -8.46 14.49 3.40
C PHE A 206 -8.48 13.45 4.52
N MET A 207 -7.76 13.70 5.62
CA MET A 207 -7.70 12.80 6.77
C MET A 207 -9.08 12.61 7.41
N ILE A 208 -9.83 13.69 7.60
CA ILE A 208 -11.17 13.63 8.17
C ILE A 208 -12.15 12.91 7.24
N GLN A 209 -12.10 13.18 5.94
CA GLN A 209 -12.92 12.48 4.95
C GLN A 209 -12.70 10.95 5.00
N CYS A 210 -11.44 10.49 5.15
CA CYS A 210 -11.15 9.07 5.31
C CYS A 210 -11.86 8.46 6.53
N PHE A 211 -11.86 9.16 7.67
CA PHE A 211 -12.55 8.68 8.87
C PHE A 211 -14.06 8.73 8.74
N GLU A 212 -14.63 9.78 8.16
CA GLU A 212 -16.06 9.92 7.96
C GLU A 212 -16.64 8.80 7.08
N GLU A 213 -15.93 8.43 6.00
CA GLU A 213 -16.35 7.35 5.10
C GLU A 213 -16.45 6.00 5.85
N VAL A 214 -15.48 5.70 6.69
CA VAL A 214 -15.46 4.42 7.41
C VAL A 214 -16.42 4.42 8.59
N LYS A 215 -16.58 5.54 9.32
CA LYS A 215 -17.47 5.67 10.47
C LYS A 215 -18.93 5.42 10.11
N LYS A 216 -19.35 5.74 8.90
CA LYS A 216 -20.71 5.46 8.41
C LYS A 216 -21.04 3.97 8.46
N GLN A 217 -20.04 3.11 8.26
CA GLN A 217 -20.20 1.67 8.11
C GLN A 217 -19.77 0.87 9.35
N LEU A 218 -18.76 1.34 10.09
CA LEU A 218 -18.16 0.63 11.23
C LEU A 218 -18.59 1.27 12.55
N LYS A 219 -19.79 0.93 13.02
CA LYS A 219 -20.31 1.40 14.31
C LYS A 219 -19.62 0.67 15.47
N GLY A 220 -19.30 1.40 16.56
CA GLY A 220 -18.67 0.82 17.76
C GLY A 220 -17.14 0.61 17.65
N THR A 221 -16.52 0.91 16.52
CA THR A 221 -15.06 0.86 16.34
C THR A 221 -14.40 2.12 16.89
N ILE A 222 -13.32 1.97 17.64
CA ILE A 222 -12.46 3.09 18.07
C ILE A 222 -11.51 3.44 16.92
N PHE A 223 -11.59 4.68 16.45
CA PHE A 223 -10.72 5.17 15.39
C PHE A 223 -9.47 5.81 15.95
N GLU A 224 -8.33 5.46 15.36
CA GLU A 224 -7.01 5.90 15.78
C GLU A 224 -6.18 6.40 14.59
N SER A 225 -5.25 7.32 14.84
CA SER A 225 -4.31 7.80 13.84
C SER A 225 -2.90 7.95 14.39
N ARG A 226 -1.92 7.75 13.51
CA ARG A 226 -0.50 8.03 13.76
C ARG A 226 0.02 8.89 12.65
N ILE A 227 0.42 10.12 12.97
CA ILE A 227 0.88 11.10 11.99
C ILE A 227 2.29 11.58 12.27
N ASP A 228 2.95 12.03 11.21
CA ASP A 228 4.30 12.57 11.27
C ASP A 228 4.30 14.03 11.73
N SER A 229 5.49 14.52 12.03
CA SER A 229 5.75 15.93 12.40
C SER A 229 5.34 16.94 11.33
N ALA A 230 5.28 16.53 10.07
CA ALA A 230 4.80 17.36 8.98
C ALA A 230 3.32 17.78 9.11
N PHE A 231 2.53 16.96 9.83
CA PHE A 231 1.09 17.22 10.09
C PHE A 231 0.82 17.80 11.49
N PHE A 232 1.87 18.20 12.21
CA PHE A 232 1.74 18.81 13.53
C PHE A 232 1.25 20.25 13.40
N ASN A 233 -0.06 20.46 13.50
CA ASN A 233 -0.71 21.75 13.56
C ASN A 233 -2.01 21.66 14.38
N GLU A 234 -2.46 22.79 14.94
CA GLU A 234 -3.65 22.83 15.81
C GLU A 234 -4.90 22.37 15.09
N THR A 235 -5.09 22.80 13.84
CA THR A 235 -6.28 22.48 13.04
C THR A 235 -6.45 20.97 12.87
N THR A 236 -5.38 20.25 12.50
CA THR A 236 -5.42 18.79 12.34
C THR A 236 -5.77 18.09 13.66
N LEU A 237 -5.13 18.49 14.77
CA LEU A 237 -5.33 17.82 16.06
C LEU A 237 -6.72 18.11 16.65
N THR A 238 -7.21 19.34 16.54
CA THR A 238 -8.57 19.69 16.98
C THR A 238 -9.65 19.05 16.10
N ASN A 239 -9.40 18.90 14.80
CA ASN A 239 -10.29 18.16 13.92
C ASN A 239 -10.38 16.69 14.30
N TYR A 240 -9.26 16.06 14.71
CA TYR A 240 -9.29 14.69 15.24
C TYR A 240 -10.12 14.60 16.52
N ASP A 241 -9.96 15.52 17.46
CA ASP A 241 -10.75 15.55 18.70
C ASP A 241 -12.25 15.71 18.41
N ARG A 242 -12.63 16.68 17.59
CA ARG A 242 -14.03 16.90 17.18
C ARG A 242 -14.66 15.66 16.54
N ASN A 243 -13.83 14.90 15.83
CA ASN A 243 -14.27 13.67 15.19
C ASN A 243 -14.05 12.41 16.06
N ASN A 244 -13.77 12.53 17.35
CA ASN A 244 -13.52 11.38 18.24
C ASN A 244 -12.47 10.41 17.72
N VAL A 245 -11.42 10.91 17.05
CA VAL A 245 -10.26 10.13 16.61
C VAL A 245 -9.16 10.22 17.67
N LYS A 246 -8.72 9.08 18.17
CA LYS A 246 -7.56 9.01 19.07
C LYS A 246 -6.28 9.09 18.25
N PHE A 247 -5.34 9.97 18.62
CA PHE A 247 -4.16 10.18 17.80
C PHE A 247 -2.85 10.17 18.58
N THR A 248 -1.77 9.97 17.84
CA THR A 248 -0.41 10.32 18.22
C THR A 248 0.27 11.03 17.06
N ALA A 249 0.95 12.15 17.33
CA ALA A 249 1.69 12.88 16.33
C ALA A 249 3.14 13.11 16.79
N SER A 250 4.10 12.96 15.87
CA SER A 250 5.46 13.42 16.12
C SER A 250 5.48 14.95 16.18
N VAL A 251 6.23 15.53 17.10
CA VAL A 251 6.39 16.97 17.26
C VAL A 251 7.71 17.40 16.64
N PRO A 252 7.76 18.42 15.76
CA PRO A 252 9.01 18.99 15.26
C PRO A 252 9.66 19.85 16.33
N PHE A 253 10.14 19.25 17.41
CA PHE A 253 10.54 19.97 18.63
C PHE A 253 11.68 20.98 18.42
N ALA A 254 12.51 20.76 17.38
CA ALA A 254 13.52 21.75 16.97
C ALA A 254 12.95 23.14 16.64
N ARG A 255 11.66 23.22 16.30
CA ARG A 255 10.96 24.51 16.06
C ARG A 255 10.49 25.21 17.34
N PHE A 256 10.60 24.55 18.50
CA PHE A 256 10.06 25.03 19.78
C PHE A 256 11.15 25.01 20.85
N PRO A 257 11.88 26.14 21.06
CA PRO A 257 12.94 26.23 22.08
C PRO A 257 12.50 25.77 23.47
N GLN A 258 11.25 26.08 23.86
CA GLN A 258 10.70 25.68 25.17
C GLN A 258 10.72 24.14 25.38
N LEU A 259 10.52 23.35 24.34
CA LEU A 259 10.57 21.89 24.43
C LEU A 259 12.00 21.38 24.66
N LYS A 260 12.99 22.07 24.06
CA LYS A 260 14.40 21.82 24.33
C LYS A 260 14.74 22.12 25.78
N ASP A 261 14.34 23.29 26.27
CA ASP A 261 14.57 23.70 27.66
C ASP A 261 13.94 22.71 28.65
N MET A 262 12.73 22.20 28.36
CA MET A 262 12.08 21.16 29.16
C MET A 262 12.88 19.87 29.20
N ILE A 263 13.54 19.48 28.11
CA ILE A 263 14.40 18.28 28.04
C ILE A 263 15.68 18.50 28.85
N GLU A 264 16.37 19.63 28.66
CA GLU A 264 17.66 19.95 29.29
C GLU A 264 17.53 20.13 30.81
N ASN A 265 16.46 20.76 31.27
CA ASN A 265 16.18 20.98 32.68
C ASN A 265 15.56 19.76 33.38
N ARG A 266 15.27 18.68 32.68
CA ARG A 266 14.61 17.51 33.25
C ARG A 266 15.56 16.61 33.99
N LYS A 267 15.50 16.58 35.31
CA LYS A 267 16.34 15.74 36.18
C LYS A 267 15.87 14.27 36.26
N ARG A 268 14.56 14.02 36.30
CA ARG A 268 14.00 12.68 36.49
C ARG A 268 13.28 12.17 35.26
N TRP A 269 13.75 11.04 34.71
CA TRP A 269 13.14 10.32 33.60
C TRP A 269 12.63 8.96 34.08
N ARG A 270 11.39 8.61 33.75
CA ARG A 270 10.80 7.31 34.03
C ARG A 270 11.25 6.31 33.01
N THR A 271 11.59 5.09 33.40
CA THR A 271 12.04 4.02 32.50
C THR A 271 10.86 3.38 31.78
N ILE A 272 10.97 3.18 30.46
CA ILE A 272 10.09 2.34 29.67
C ILE A 272 10.68 0.92 29.59
N ASP A 273 11.95 0.83 29.20
CA ASP A 273 12.75 -0.39 29.10
C ASP A 273 14.26 -0.06 29.23
N ARG A 274 15.14 -1.02 28.88
CA ARG A 274 16.61 -0.86 29.00
C ARG A 274 17.19 0.29 28.15
N GLU A 275 16.54 0.65 27.04
CA GLU A 275 17.02 1.68 26.10
C GLU A 275 16.24 2.99 26.20
N TRP A 276 14.96 2.94 26.61
CA TRP A 276 14.04 4.06 26.53
C TRP A 276 13.62 4.58 27.91
N SER A 277 13.58 5.89 28.03
CA SER A 277 12.97 6.57 29.16
C SER A 277 12.13 7.75 28.69
N TYR A 278 11.22 8.21 29.55
CA TYR A 278 10.24 9.25 29.23
C TYR A 278 9.91 10.15 30.42
N PHE A 279 9.35 11.29 30.09
CA PHE A 279 8.49 12.07 30.97
C PHE A 279 7.32 12.63 30.17
N GLU A 280 6.33 13.15 30.84
CA GLU A 280 5.14 13.71 30.22
C GLU A 280 4.72 14.99 30.91
N THR A 281 4.09 15.89 30.14
CA THR A 281 3.51 17.13 30.63
C THR A 281 2.37 17.58 29.71
N SER A 282 1.53 18.46 30.24
CA SER A 282 0.57 19.20 29.42
C SER A 282 1.24 20.46 28.88
N TRP A 283 1.12 20.71 27.57
CA TRP A 283 1.72 21.87 26.94
C TRP A 283 0.97 22.26 25.65
N LYS A 284 1.16 23.50 25.21
CA LYS A 284 0.73 23.98 23.89
C LYS A 284 1.72 25.02 23.36
N PRO A 285 1.91 25.15 22.05
CA PRO A 285 2.54 26.32 21.44
C PRO A 285 1.80 27.61 21.82
N LYS A 286 2.51 28.75 21.90
CA LYS A 286 1.91 30.05 22.26
C LYS A 286 0.72 30.46 21.35
N SER A 287 0.78 30.06 20.08
CA SER A 287 -0.26 30.35 19.09
C SER A 287 -1.50 29.45 19.16
N TRP A 288 -1.48 28.40 20.00
CA TRP A 288 -2.57 27.42 20.08
C TRP A 288 -3.53 27.77 21.22
N ASN A 289 -4.81 27.47 21.02
CA ASN A 289 -5.84 27.60 22.05
C ASN A 289 -5.95 26.32 22.89
N THR A 290 -5.68 25.15 22.27
CA THR A 290 -5.88 23.83 22.89
C THR A 290 -4.58 23.30 23.50
N THR A 291 -4.67 22.83 24.74
CA THR A 291 -3.56 22.17 25.46
C THR A 291 -3.68 20.65 25.26
N TYR A 292 -2.55 20.01 24.96
CA TYR A 292 -2.47 18.56 24.77
C TYR A 292 -1.46 17.92 25.72
N ARG A 293 -1.52 16.61 25.81
CA ARG A 293 -0.54 15.78 26.51
C ARG A 293 0.66 15.57 25.61
N PHE A 294 1.85 15.95 26.07
CA PHE A 294 3.14 15.76 25.42
C PHE A 294 3.95 14.72 26.16
N ILE A 295 4.46 13.74 25.44
CA ILE A 295 5.33 12.67 25.96
C ILE A 295 6.70 12.85 25.34
N PHE A 296 7.67 13.14 26.17
CA PHE A 296 9.06 13.27 25.81
C PHE A 296 9.74 11.93 26.01
N THR A 297 10.40 11.45 24.98
CA THR A 297 11.16 10.19 25.05
C THR A 297 12.61 10.43 24.74
N ARG A 298 13.48 9.68 25.40
CA ARG A 298 14.89 9.59 25.04
C ARG A 298 15.30 8.14 24.89
N ARG A 299 16.14 7.87 23.90
CA ARG A 299 16.73 6.56 23.64
C ARG A 299 18.23 6.66 23.74
N LYS A 300 18.86 5.72 24.49
CA LYS A 300 20.30 5.66 24.62
C LYS A 300 20.97 5.41 23.27
N ASN A 301 21.90 6.28 22.91
CA ASN A 301 22.60 6.21 21.63
C ASN A 301 23.60 5.04 21.66
N LYS A 302 23.58 4.18 20.61
CA LYS A 302 24.51 3.05 20.49
C LYS A 302 25.83 3.43 19.83
N LYS A 303 25.89 4.61 19.18
CA LYS A 303 27.08 5.10 18.48
C LYS A 303 27.80 6.12 19.36
N GLN A 304 29.05 5.82 19.73
CA GLN A 304 29.96 6.87 20.21
C GLN A 304 30.29 7.81 19.07
N PHE A 305 30.03 9.09 19.26
CA PHE A 305 30.45 10.12 18.31
C PHE A 305 31.98 10.16 18.22
N LYS A 306 32.54 9.88 17.06
CA LYS A 306 33.96 10.04 16.76
C LYS A 306 34.12 11.30 15.91
N GLY A 307 34.44 12.43 16.51
CA GLY A 307 34.71 13.67 15.80
C GLY A 307 34.28 14.93 16.56
N PRO A 308 34.60 16.14 16.06
CA PRO A 308 34.16 17.37 16.68
C PRO A 308 32.63 17.46 16.67
N LEU A 309 32.05 17.71 17.86
CA LEU A 309 30.62 17.87 18.05
C LEU A 309 30.16 19.20 17.43
N GLN A 310 29.38 19.13 16.36
CA GLN A 310 28.69 20.31 15.84
C GLN A 310 27.49 20.59 16.76
N LEU A 311 27.59 21.67 17.53
CA LEU A 311 26.51 22.14 18.40
C LEU A 311 25.35 22.67 17.54
N HIS A 312 24.25 21.92 17.48
CA HIS A 312 23.03 22.41 16.88
C HIS A 312 22.24 23.24 17.91
N LEU A 313 21.93 24.48 17.57
CA LEU A 313 21.16 25.41 18.42
C LEU A 313 19.81 24.83 18.86
N PHE A 314 19.25 23.91 18.08
CA PHE A 314 17.89 23.37 18.27
C PHE A 314 17.86 21.94 18.82
N GLU A 315 19.00 21.28 18.98
CA GLU A 315 19.09 19.93 19.57
C GLU A 315 19.58 19.99 21.03
N PRO A 316 19.08 19.11 21.91
CA PRO A 316 19.57 19.02 23.28
C PRO A 316 21.08 18.72 23.34
N ARG A 317 21.77 19.32 24.30
CA ARG A 317 23.23 19.21 24.44
C ARG A 317 23.75 17.84 24.89
N ASP A 318 22.87 16.94 25.30
CA ASP A 318 23.23 15.57 25.71
C ASP A 318 23.21 14.62 24.50
N PHE A 319 24.35 14.40 23.87
CA PHE A 319 24.52 13.55 22.70
C PHE A 319 24.49 12.04 23.00
N ASN A 320 24.37 11.64 24.27
CA ASN A 320 24.22 10.23 24.64
C ASN A 320 22.83 9.67 24.33
N PHE A 321 21.88 10.54 24.01
CA PHE A 321 20.51 10.17 23.77
C PHE A 321 19.94 10.80 22.48
N ASP A 322 19.11 10.02 21.80
CA ASP A 322 18.20 10.51 20.75
C ASP A 322 16.87 10.90 21.41
N TYR A 323 16.38 12.09 21.11
CA TYR A 323 15.15 12.62 21.70
C TYR A 323 14.00 12.63 20.70
N LYS A 324 12.80 12.33 21.16
CA LYS A 324 11.56 12.43 20.40
C LYS A 324 10.43 12.94 21.30
N VAL A 325 9.60 13.81 20.73
CA VAL A 325 8.42 14.34 21.41
C VAL A 325 7.18 13.87 20.66
N ILE A 326 6.21 13.37 21.38
CA ILE A 326 4.92 12.86 20.86
C ILE A 326 3.81 13.65 21.55
N VAL A 327 2.88 14.18 20.76
CA VAL A 327 1.63 14.76 21.25
C VAL A 327 0.49 13.77 21.07
N THR A 328 -0.46 13.75 22.01
CA THR A 328 -1.58 12.80 21.97
C THR A 328 -2.80 13.28 22.76
N ASN A 329 -3.99 12.81 22.35
CA ASN A 329 -5.24 12.89 23.12
C ASN A 329 -5.58 11.56 23.83
N LYS A 330 -4.69 10.55 23.73
CA LYS A 330 -4.90 9.25 24.40
C LYS A 330 -4.66 9.36 25.90
N THR A 331 -5.52 8.69 26.70
CA THR A 331 -5.40 8.58 28.16
C THR A 331 -4.58 7.36 28.61
N ALA A 332 -4.20 6.48 27.68
CA ALA A 332 -3.38 5.30 27.99
C ALA A 332 -2.02 5.67 28.58
N SER A 333 -1.34 4.70 29.21
CA SER A 333 -0.01 4.93 29.78
C SER A 333 0.98 5.45 28.74
N ALA A 334 1.94 6.29 29.15
CA ALA A 334 2.95 6.83 28.24
C ALA A 334 3.70 5.73 27.49
N LYS A 335 4.01 4.61 28.16
CA LYS A 335 4.61 3.43 27.53
C LYS A 335 3.75 2.89 26.38
N SER A 336 2.45 2.73 26.59
CA SER A 336 1.52 2.25 25.55
C SER A 336 1.44 3.23 24.39
N VAL A 337 1.41 4.55 24.66
CA VAL A 337 1.37 5.59 23.62
C VAL A 337 2.65 5.59 22.79
N VAL A 338 3.82 5.49 23.41
CA VAL A 338 5.12 5.45 22.72
C VAL A 338 5.21 4.22 21.82
N VAL A 339 4.83 3.05 22.35
CA VAL A 339 4.80 1.78 21.60
C VAL A 339 3.87 1.87 20.41
N PHE A 340 2.66 2.39 20.61
CA PHE A 340 1.67 2.60 19.53
C PHE A 340 2.22 3.53 18.45
N HIS A 341 2.77 4.69 18.83
CA HIS A 341 3.31 5.67 17.90
C HIS A 341 4.49 5.11 17.08
N ASN A 342 5.40 4.39 17.71
CA ASN A 342 6.55 3.78 17.04
C ASN A 342 6.15 2.68 16.06
N GLY A 343 4.95 2.11 16.18
CA GLY A 343 4.37 1.18 15.22
C GLY A 343 4.10 1.80 13.84
N ARG A 344 4.12 3.14 13.68
CA ARG A 344 3.97 3.83 12.38
C ARG A 344 5.02 3.40 11.34
N GLY A 345 6.21 3.02 11.77
CA GLY A 345 7.25 2.53 10.87
C GLY A 345 6.83 1.31 10.00
N SER A 346 5.75 0.61 10.35
CA SER A 346 5.19 -0.45 9.50
C SER A 346 4.63 0.06 8.17
N GLN A 347 4.24 1.33 8.07
CA GLN A 347 3.76 1.95 6.85
C GLN A 347 4.85 2.01 5.77
N GLU A 348 6.12 2.19 6.15
CA GLU A 348 7.25 2.19 5.22
C GLU A 348 7.36 0.87 4.45
N ALA A 349 7.09 -0.26 5.12
CA ALA A 349 7.07 -1.57 4.47
C ALA A 349 5.91 -1.69 3.47
N ILE A 350 4.73 -1.16 3.79
CA ILE A 350 3.57 -1.14 2.87
C ILE A 350 3.93 -0.35 1.61
N PHE A 351 4.55 0.82 1.76
CA PHE A 351 5.01 1.61 0.61
C PHE A 351 6.13 0.90 -0.17
N GLY A 352 7.05 0.24 0.51
CA GLY A 352 8.12 -0.55 -0.10
C GLY A 352 7.54 -1.63 -1.00
N ASP A 353 6.64 -2.46 -0.47
CA ASP A 353 5.94 -3.50 -1.22
C ASP A 353 5.20 -2.93 -2.44
N ALA A 354 4.38 -1.91 -2.25
CA ALA A 354 3.58 -1.34 -3.34
C ALA A 354 4.44 -0.67 -4.43
N LYS A 355 5.54 0.00 -4.07
CA LYS A 355 6.45 0.60 -5.04
C LYS A 355 7.23 -0.45 -5.83
N ASN A 356 7.71 -1.48 -5.17
CA ASN A 356 8.53 -2.53 -5.80
C ASN A 356 7.65 -3.50 -6.57
N ASP A 357 6.54 -3.91 -5.99
CA ASP A 357 5.76 -5.04 -6.49
C ASP A 357 4.52 -4.64 -7.28
N ALA A 358 3.92 -3.49 -7.00
CA ALA A 358 2.72 -3.01 -7.68
C ALA A 358 2.94 -1.69 -8.47
N ALA A 359 4.19 -1.27 -8.68
CA ALA A 359 4.55 -0.09 -9.46
C ALA A 359 3.90 1.23 -8.99
N LEU A 360 3.64 1.39 -7.68
CA LEU A 360 2.99 2.58 -7.12
C LEU A 360 3.72 3.89 -7.44
N ASN A 361 5.02 3.84 -7.73
CA ASN A 361 5.87 4.99 -8.05
C ASN A 361 5.99 5.28 -9.57
N VAL A 362 5.26 4.58 -10.43
CA VAL A 362 5.32 4.72 -11.89
C VAL A 362 4.31 5.77 -12.38
N ILE A 363 4.76 6.64 -13.28
CA ILE A 363 3.94 7.62 -14.01
C ILE A 363 3.90 7.21 -15.48
N PRO A 364 2.84 6.51 -15.96
CA PRO A 364 2.81 5.91 -17.29
C PRO A 364 2.40 6.87 -18.43
N THR A 365 1.78 8.00 -18.11
CA THR A 365 1.22 8.94 -19.09
C THR A 365 1.54 10.40 -18.75
N ARG A 366 1.33 11.29 -19.74
CA ARG A 366 1.46 12.74 -19.54
C ARG A 366 0.18 13.38 -18.95
N ARG A 367 -0.92 12.67 -18.82
CA ARG A 367 -2.21 13.17 -18.34
C ARG A 367 -2.44 12.83 -16.88
N LEU A 368 -2.90 13.79 -16.09
CA LEU A 368 -3.12 13.62 -14.66
C LEU A 368 -4.12 12.49 -14.36
N ALA A 369 -5.30 12.53 -14.95
CA ALA A 369 -6.34 11.52 -14.70
C ALA A 369 -5.87 10.09 -15.02
N GLY A 370 -5.12 9.89 -16.11
CA GLY A 370 -4.52 8.59 -16.43
C GLY A 370 -3.51 8.12 -15.39
N ASN A 371 -2.71 9.03 -14.82
CA ASN A 371 -1.76 8.71 -13.76
C ASN A 371 -2.47 8.40 -12.44
N GLN A 372 -3.57 9.10 -12.13
CA GLN A 372 -4.42 8.80 -10.97
C GLN A 372 -5.05 7.40 -11.09
N ILE A 373 -5.60 7.05 -12.24
CA ILE A 373 -6.11 5.69 -12.51
C ILE A 373 -5.01 4.65 -12.33
N PHE A 374 -3.81 4.88 -12.86
CA PHE A 374 -2.71 3.92 -12.69
C PHE A 374 -2.30 3.75 -11.22
N THR A 375 -2.25 4.84 -10.46
CA THR A 375 -2.00 4.78 -9.01
C THR A 375 -3.09 3.98 -8.29
N LEU A 376 -4.37 4.18 -8.65
CA LEU A 376 -5.48 3.41 -8.09
C LEU A 376 -5.38 1.92 -8.47
N CYS A 377 -4.99 1.59 -9.72
CA CYS A 377 -4.71 0.21 -10.12
C CYS A 377 -3.58 -0.42 -9.29
N ALA A 378 -2.52 0.33 -9.00
CA ALA A 378 -1.41 -0.11 -8.16
C ALA A 378 -1.86 -0.39 -6.72
N MET A 379 -2.66 0.53 -6.14
CA MET A 379 -3.26 0.32 -4.83
C MET A 379 -4.19 -0.90 -4.81
N MET A 380 -5.05 -1.05 -5.82
CA MET A 380 -5.96 -2.20 -5.93
C MET A 380 -5.21 -3.52 -6.10
N ALA A 381 -4.14 -3.58 -6.90
CA ALA A 381 -3.31 -4.77 -7.05
C ALA A 381 -2.67 -5.19 -5.70
N HIS A 382 -2.12 -4.22 -4.97
CA HIS A 382 -1.62 -4.45 -3.61
C HIS A 382 -2.73 -4.92 -2.66
N ASN A 383 -3.86 -4.20 -2.61
CA ASN A 383 -4.97 -4.48 -1.71
C ASN A 383 -5.59 -5.87 -1.98
N LEU A 384 -5.77 -6.25 -3.24
CA LEU A 384 -6.29 -7.57 -3.63
C LEU A 384 -5.34 -8.69 -3.22
N SER A 385 -4.02 -8.45 -3.26
CA SER A 385 -3.05 -9.43 -2.75
C SER A 385 -3.13 -9.61 -1.22
N ARG A 386 -3.49 -8.56 -0.48
CA ARG A 386 -3.78 -8.64 0.95
C ARG A 386 -5.11 -9.36 1.20
N GLU A 387 -6.13 -9.03 0.41
CA GLU A 387 -7.46 -9.61 0.53
C GLU A 387 -7.45 -11.13 0.40
N ILE A 388 -6.79 -11.70 -0.62
CA ILE A 388 -6.69 -13.16 -0.76
C ILE A 388 -6.00 -13.82 0.42
N GLN A 389 -5.02 -13.16 1.03
CA GLN A 389 -4.33 -13.67 2.21
C GLN A 389 -5.20 -13.59 3.47
N MET A 390 -5.95 -12.50 3.64
CA MET A 390 -6.90 -12.36 4.76
C MET A 390 -8.02 -13.39 4.68
N LEU A 391 -8.52 -13.69 3.48
CA LEU A 391 -9.51 -14.75 3.29
C LEU A 391 -8.95 -16.14 3.59
N SER A 392 -7.66 -16.38 3.33
CA SER A 392 -7.03 -17.71 3.42
C SER A 392 -6.40 -18.02 4.77
N ASP A 393 -6.03 -17.01 5.54
CA ASP A 393 -5.33 -17.15 6.80
C ASP A 393 -6.10 -16.45 7.92
N SER A 394 -6.28 -17.13 9.04
CA SER A 394 -6.83 -16.50 10.25
C SER A 394 -5.91 -15.40 10.77
N PRO A 395 -6.44 -14.33 11.36
CA PRO A 395 -5.61 -13.30 11.98
C PRO A 395 -4.69 -13.89 13.04
N SER A 396 -3.38 -13.69 12.88
CA SER A 396 -2.38 -14.21 13.81
C SER A 396 -2.23 -13.36 15.07
N LEU A 397 -2.58 -12.07 14.98
CA LEU A 397 -2.47 -11.11 16.06
C LEU A 397 -3.66 -10.16 16.02
N ARG A 398 -4.57 -10.27 16.98
CA ARG A 398 -5.65 -9.30 17.13
C ARG A 398 -5.13 -8.08 17.91
N THR A 399 -4.93 -6.98 17.21
CA THR A 399 -4.76 -5.61 17.77
C THR A 399 -3.80 -5.47 18.95
N GLN A 400 -2.54 -5.84 18.77
CA GLN A 400 -1.51 -5.46 19.75
C GLN A 400 -1.10 -3.99 19.57
N PRO A 401 -0.93 -3.19 20.64
CA PRO A 401 -0.56 -1.78 20.53
C PRO A 401 0.73 -1.53 19.74
N LYS A 402 1.70 -2.44 19.79
CA LYS A 402 3.00 -2.32 19.12
C LYS A 402 2.94 -2.70 17.64
N ARG A 403 2.09 -3.65 17.28
CA ARG A 403 1.92 -4.13 15.89
C ARG A 403 0.44 -4.26 15.60
N PRO A 404 -0.21 -3.22 15.11
CA PRO A 404 -1.64 -3.27 14.82
C PRO A 404 -1.97 -4.20 13.63
N ALA A 405 -0.98 -4.61 12.84
CA ALA A 405 -1.17 -5.57 11.76
C ALA A 405 -1.73 -6.90 12.31
N ALA A 406 -2.89 -7.31 11.81
CA ALA A 406 -3.58 -8.51 12.24
C ALA A 406 -3.06 -9.78 11.52
N TRP A 407 -2.32 -9.64 10.44
CA TRP A 407 -1.71 -10.72 9.66
C TRP A 407 -0.22 -10.50 9.44
N THR A 408 0.50 -11.59 9.19
CA THR A 408 1.85 -11.54 8.62
C THR A 408 1.74 -11.81 7.13
N PHE A 409 1.73 -10.73 6.35
CA PHE A 409 1.57 -10.82 4.91
C PHE A 409 2.84 -11.20 4.16
N ARG A 410 2.68 -12.03 3.14
CA ARG A 410 3.68 -12.22 2.08
C ARG A 410 3.59 -11.04 1.11
N THR A 411 4.72 -10.60 0.55
CA THR A 411 4.74 -9.57 -0.49
C THR A 411 4.07 -10.09 -1.76
N LEU A 412 3.62 -9.19 -2.63
CA LEU A 412 3.03 -9.59 -3.91
C LEU A 412 4.08 -10.32 -4.79
N ASP A 413 5.34 -9.93 -4.72
CA ASP A 413 6.45 -10.63 -5.38
C ASP A 413 6.59 -12.08 -4.90
N THR A 414 6.55 -12.29 -3.58
CA THR A 414 6.54 -13.65 -3.01
C THR A 414 5.37 -14.49 -3.53
N LEU A 415 4.16 -13.90 -3.62
CA LEU A 415 2.99 -14.61 -4.17
C LEU A 415 3.17 -14.95 -5.66
N ARG A 416 3.77 -14.04 -6.44
CA ARG A 416 4.09 -14.31 -7.86
C ARG A 416 4.97 -15.54 -8.00
N HIS A 417 6.11 -15.51 -7.32
CA HIS A 417 7.10 -16.59 -7.44
C HIS A 417 6.62 -17.91 -6.87
N ARG A 418 5.79 -17.90 -5.83
CA ARG A 418 5.31 -19.13 -5.20
C ARG A 418 4.11 -19.73 -5.90
N ILE A 419 3.18 -18.91 -6.40
CA ILE A 419 1.85 -19.39 -6.81
C ILE A 419 1.47 -18.88 -8.21
N ILE A 420 1.60 -17.55 -8.49
CA ILE A 420 1.00 -16.96 -9.69
C ILE A 420 1.75 -17.35 -10.95
N GLN A 421 3.07 -17.13 -10.97
CA GLN A 421 3.94 -17.40 -12.11
C GLN A 421 4.31 -18.89 -12.17
N ARG A 422 3.33 -19.71 -12.51
CA ARG A 422 3.48 -21.16 -12.70
C ARG A 422 3.02 -21.55 -14.09
N ALA A 423 3.86 -22.33 -14.77
CA ALA A 423 3.52 -22.86 -16.07
C ALA A 423 2.35 -23.84 -15.97
N GLY A 424 1.46 -23.78 -16.94
CA GLY A 424 0.34 -24.69 -17.06
C GLY A 424 -0.12 -24.80 -18.50
N ARG A 425 -0.96 -25.78 -18.78
CA ARG A 425 -1.56 -26.03 -20.09
C ARG A 425 -3.06 -26.11 -19.97
N LEU A 426 -3.78 -25.27 -20.73
CA LEU A 426 -5.23 -25.28 -20.83
C LEU A 426 -5.67 -26.22 -21.95
N THR A 427 -6.49 -27.21 -21.60
CA THR A 427 -7.05 -28.19 -22.55
C THR A 427 -8.55 -28.37 -22.31
N ARG A 428 -9.23 -29.10 -23.18
CA ARG A 428 -10.64 -29.47 -23.01
C ARG A 428 -10.85 -30.96 -23.30
N PRO A 429 -10.27 -31.85 -22.47
CA PRO A 429 -10.57 -33.27 -22.62
C PRO A 429 -12.06 -33.50 -22.33
N GLN A 430 -12.74 -34.22 -23.24
CA GLN A 430 -14.18 -34.51 -23.14
C GLN A 430 -15.07 -33.28 -22.93
N GLY A 431 -14.63 -32.09 -23.42
CA GLY A 431 -15.39 -30.84 -23.28
C GLY A 431 -15.13 -30.07 -21.97
N GLU A 432 -14.54 -30.67 -20.95
CA GLU A 432 -14.23 -30.04 -19.68
C GLU A 432 -12.95 -29.18 -19.77
N LEU A 433 -13.03 -27.93 -19.31
CA LEU A 433 -11.86 -27.05 -19.29
C LEU A 433 -10.91 -27.46 -18.14
N THR A 434 -9.75 -27.93 -18.50
CA THR A 434 -8.75 -28.45 -17.59
C THR A 434 -7.46 -27.62 -17.65
N LEU A 435 -6.95 -27.19 -16.51
CA LEU A 435 -5.62 -26.59 -16.36
C LEU A 435 -4.67 -27.63 -15.75
N THR A 436 -3.73 -28.12 -16.56
CA THR A 436 -2.70 -29.06 -16.12
C THR A 436 -1.43 -28.30 -15.72
N MET A 437 -0.93 -28.57 -14.53
CA MET A 437 0.28 -27.97 -13.95
C MET A 437 1.30 -29.06 -13.58
N SER A 438 2.54 -28.66 -13.28
CA SER A 438 3.55 -29.59 -12.74
C SER A 438 3.12 -30.14 -11.37
N ALA A 439 3.44 -31.43 -11.11
CA ALA A 439 3.11 -32.12 -9.86
C ALA A 439 4.00 -31.64 -8.68
N ASN A 440 4.03 -30.35 -8.39
CA ASN A 440 4.77 -29.80 -7.25
C ASN A 440 3.87 -29.75 -6.02
N HIS A 441 4.24 -30.50 -4.96
CA HIS A 441 3.42 -30.64 -3.76
C HIS A 441 3.18 -29.31 -3.01
N ALA A 442 4.23 -28.47 -2.85
CA ALA A 442 4.11 -27.20 -2.16
C ALA A 442 3.21 -26.20 -2.90
N VAL A 443 3.35 -26.12 -4.23
CA VAL A 443 2.49 -25.28 -5.08
C VAL A 443 1.05 -25.78 -5.02
N ARG A 444 0.83 -27.09 -5.08
CA ARG A 444 -0.49 -27.71 -4.99
C ARG A 444 -1.17 -27.37 -3.67
N GLN A 445 -0.47 -27.53 -2.54
CA GLN A 445 -1.02 -27.21 -1.22
C GLN A 445 -1.41 -25.74 -1.10
N ASP A 446 -0.48 -24.82 -1.43
CA ASP A 446 -0.73 -23.37 -1.36
C ASP A 446 -1.90 -22.98 -2.29
N LEU A 447 -1.92 -23.48 -3.54
CA LEU A 447 -2.95 -23.13 -4.53
C LEU A 447 -4.34 -23.62 -4.10
N LEU A 448 -4.46 -24.89 -3.71
CA LEU A 448 -5.75 -25.47 -3.29
C LEU A 448 -6.26 -24.78 -2.03
N LYS A 449 -5.40 -24.46 -1.06
CA LYS A 449 -5.79 -23.70 0.13
C LYS A 449 -6.47 -22.38 -0.23
N PHE A 450 -5.89 -21.58 -1.14
CA PHE A 450 -6.49 -20.31 -1.58
C PHE A 450 -7.82 -20.55 -2.31
N LEU A 451 -7.87 -21.53 -3.23
CA LEU A 451 -9.07 -21.81 -4.03
C LEU A 451 -10.23 -22.24 -3.11
N ASP A 452 -10.00 -23.22 -2.23
CA ASP A 452 -11.02 -23.75 -1.31
C ASP A 452 -11.56 -22.67 -0.37
N THR A 453 -10.67 -21.81 0.13
CA THR A 453 -11.07 -20.77 1.07
C THR A 453 -11.92 -19.68 0.40
N ILE A 454 -11.52 -19.22 -0.80
CA ILE A 454 -12.30 -18.23 -1.54
C ILE A 454 -13.63 -18.82 -2.00
N GLN A 455 -13.69 -20.11 -2.40
CA GLN A 455 -14.96 -20.77 -2.75
C GLN A 455 -15.92 -20.86 -1.56
N LYS A 456 -15.41 -21.10 -0.36
CA LYS A 456 -16.25 -21.14 0.86
C LYS A 456 -16.74 -19.76 1.32
N ALA A 457 -16.00 -18.71 0.96
CA ALA A 457 -16.38 -17.33 1.27
C ALA A 457 -17.37 -16.73 0.24
N ALA A 458 -17.49 -17.34 -0.95
CA ALA A 458 -18.36 -16.93 -2.05
C ALA A 458 -19.75 -17.55 -1.93
#